data_88fecf10044df2fe6874c32c25d823ef
#
_entry.id   88fecf10044df2fe6874c32c25d823ef
#
_cell.length_a   1.000
_cell.length_b   1.000
_cell.length_c   1.000
_cell.angle_alpha   90.00
_cell.angle_beta   90.00
_cell.angle_gamma   90.00
#
_symmetry.space_group_name_H-M   'P 1'
#
loop_
_entity.id
_entity.type
_entity.pdbx_description
1 polymer ?
#
loop_
_entity_poly.entity_id
_entity_poly.type
_entity_poly.pdbx_seq_one_letter_code
_entity_poly.pdbx_strand_id
1 'polypeptide(L)' 'MNETCMKCGKHLSFNEIGAYKKFVNRGSTSYLCIPCLAVKLDIPEEMIHMKIKDFIAQGCTLFVNEE' A
#
# COMPACT_ATOMS: atom_id res chain seq x y z
N MET A 1 -2.06 14.66 -3.70
CA MET A 1 -2.59 13.88 -4.83
C MET A 1 -3.75 13.02 -4.38
N ASN A 2 -4.79 12.96 -5.19
CA ASN A 2 -5.99 12.20 -4.86
C ASN A 2 -6.00 10.88 -5.61
N GLU A 3 -5.22 9.95 -5.12
CA GLU A 3 -5.21 8.63 -5.70
C GLU A 3 -6.33 7.80 -5.12
N THR A 4 -6.95 6.99 -5.95
CA THR A 4 -8.02 6.09 -5.54
C THR A 4 -7.71 4.68 -5.99
N CYS A 5 -8.30 3.71 -5.28
CA CYS A 5 -8.20 2.31 -5.66
C CYS A 5 -8.86 2.10 -7.02
N MET A 6 -8.13 1.54 -7.97
CA MET A 6 -8.66 1.31 -9.31
C MET A 6 -9.75 0.25 -9.36
N LYS A 7 -9.95 -0.48 -8.27
CA LYS A 7 -10.94 -1.55 -8.21
C LYS A 7 -12.20 -1.15 -7.45
N CYS A 8 -12.06 -0.54 -6.28
CA CYS A 8 -13.22 -0.18 -5.45
C CYS A 8 -13.46 1.32 -5.32
N GLY A 9 -12.56 2.15 -5.80
CA GLY A 9 -12.72 3.61 -5.80
C GLY A 9 -12.44 4.30 -4.48
N LYS A 10 -11.95 3.58 -3.48
CA LYS A 10 -11.65 4.15 -2.17
C LYS A 10 -10.45 5.11 -2.28
N HIS A 11 -10.50 6.23 -1.55
CA HIS A 11 -9.35 7.12 -1.43
C HIS A 11 -8.19 6.40 -0.74
N LEU A 12 -7.01 6.57 -1.28
CA LEU A 12 -5.82 5.89 -0.77
C LEU A 12 -4.99 6.83 0.08
N SER A 13 -4.48 6.29 1.20
CA SER A 13 -3.51 6.99 2.02
C SER A 13 -2.12 6.87 1.39
N PHE A 14 -1.19 7.67 1.88
CA PHE A 14 0.20 7.61 1.43
C PHE A 14 0.77 6.20 1.57
N ASN A 15 0.48 5.54 2.70
CA ASN A 15 0.99 4.19 2.95
C ASN A 15 0.37 3.14 2.03
N GLU A 16 -0.89 3.30 1.67
CA GLU A 16 -1.53 2.39 0.71
C GLU A 16 -0.89 2.51 -0.67
N ILE A 17 -0.61 3.72 -1.10
CA ILE A 17 0.09 3.96 -2.36
C ILE A 17 1.50 3.37 -2.29
N GLY A 18 2.20 3.63 -1.20
CA GLY A 18 3.54 3.09 -0.98
C GLY A 18 3.56 1.57 -0.97
N ALA A 19 2.55 0.94 -0.36
CA ALA A 19 2.45 -0.51 -0.34
C ALA A 19 2.34 -1.07 -1.76
N TYR A 20 1.50 -0.48 -2.59
CA TYR A 20 1.38 -0.93 -3.97
C TYR A 20 2.70 -0.79 -4.72
N LYS A 21 3.37 0.35 -4.57
CA LYS A 21 4.68 0.58 -5.22
C LYS A 21 5.72 -0.42 -4.76
N LYS A 22 5.69 -0.78 -3.48
CA LYS A 22 6.67 -1.70 -2.92
C LYS A 22 6.42 -3.15 -3.30
N PHE A 23 5.14 -3.57 -3.26
CA PHE A 23 4.79 -4.96 -3.50
C PHE A 23 4.59 -5.30 -4.97
N VAL A 24 4.23 -4.33 -5.79
CA VAL A 24 3.93 -4.57 -7.20
C VAL A 24 4.93 -3.87 -8.11
N ASN A 25 4.83 -2.55 -8.22
CA ASN A 25 5.68 -1.80 -9.15
C ASN A 25 5.73 -0.33 -8.75
N ARG A 26 6.94 0.20 -8.61
CA ARG A 26 7.15 1.61 -8.28
C ARG A 26 6.72 2.55 -9.41
N GLY A 27 6.74 2.08 -10.64
CA GLY A 27 6.37 2.88 -11.79
C GLY A 27 4.88 2.87 -12.12
N SER A 28 4.07 2.24 -11.28
CA SER A 28 2.63 2.18 -11.53
C SER A 28 1.99 3.55 -11.44
N THR A 29 0.98 3.78 -12.29
CA THR A 29 0.18 4.99 -12.27
C THR A 29 -1.20 4.76 -11.65
N SER A 30 -1.53 3.51 -11.37
CA SER A 30 -2.78 3.11 -10.72
C SER A 30 -2.45 2.24 -9.52
N TYR A 31 -3.28 2.33 -8.49
CA TYR A 31 -3.00 1.66 -7.22
C TYR A 31 -4.24 0.96 -6.68
N LEU A 32 -4.02 0.06 -5.72
CA LEU A 32 -5.09 -0.64 -5.01
C LEU A 32 -5.02 -0.30 -3.52
N CYS A 33 -6.18 -0.28 -2.86
CA CYS A 33 -6.21 -0.17 -1.41
C CYS A 33 -5.69 -1.47 -0.79
N ILE A 34 -5.38 -1.44 0.50
CA ILE A 34 -4.80 -2.62 1.16
C ILE A 34 -5.67 -3.86 1.03
N PRO A 35 -6.99 -3.82 1.27
CA PRO A 35 -7.82 -5.01 1.07
C PRO A 35 -7.76 -5.57 -0.35
N CYS A 36 -7.84 -4.71 -1.36
CA CYS A 36 -7.77 -5.15 -2.75
C CYS A 36 -6.40 -5.67 -3.12
N LEU A 37 -5.35 -5.04 -2.59
CA LEU A 37 -3.97 -5.50 -2.81
C LEU A 37 -3.76 -6.88 -2.17
N ALA A 38 -4.30 -7.10 -0.98
CA ALA A 38 -4.20 -8.39 -0.32
C ALA A 38 -4.82 -9.50 -1.17
N VAL A 39 -5.97 -9.22 -1.77
CA VAL A 39 -6.62 -10.19 -2.66
C VAL A 39 -5.74 -10.45 -3.89
N LYS A 40 -5.18 -9.40 -4.49
CA LYS A 40 -4.32 -9.52 -5.66
C LYS A 40 -3.09 -10.37 -5.36
N LEU A 41 -2.50 -10.19 -4.19
CA LEU A 41 -1.29 -10.91 -3.78
C LEU A 41 -1.58 -12.26 -3.13
N ASP A 42 -2.85 -12.54 -2.88
CA ASP A 42 -3.29 -13.77 -2.22
C ASP A 42 -2.63 -13.94 -0.85
N ILE A 43 -2.62 -12.86 -0.06
CA ILE A 43 -2.08 -12.85 1.29
C ILE A 43 -3.07 -12.13 2.22
N PRO A 44 -3.00 -12.38 3.54
CA PRO A 44 -3.84 -11.67 4.49
C PRO A 44 -3.51 -10.18 4.55
N GLU A 45 -4.52 -9.33 4.78
CA GLU A 45 -4.32 -7.90 5.00
C GLU A 45 -3.31 -7.63 6.11
N GLU A 46 -3.37 -8.42 7.18
CA GLU A 46 -2.46 -8.28 8.31
C GLU A 46 -1.00 -8.33 7.90
N MET A 47 -0.68 -9.18 6.93
CA MET A 47 0.69 -9.30 6.45
C MET A 47 1.16 -8.01 5.80
N ILE A 48 0.27 -7.33 5.06
CA ILE A 48 0.60 -6.05 4.44
C ILE A 48 0.88 -5.01 5.53
N HIS A 49 0.02 -4.94 6.55
CA HIS A 49 0.22 -4.00 7.65
C HIS A 49 1.51 -4.27 8.40
N MET A 50 1.84 -5.53 8.64
CA MET A 50 3.09 -5.91 9.30
C MET A 50 4.30 -5.48 8.47
N LYS A 51 4.25 -5.70 7.17
CA LYS A 51 5.34 -5.31 6.27
C LYS A 51 5.52 -3.79 6.24
N ILE A 52 4.41 -3.04 6.25
CA ILE A 52 4.48 -1.58 6.30
C ILE A 52 5.20 -1.12 7.57
N LYS A 53 4.87 -1.71 8.71
CA LYS A 53 5.54 -1.38 9.97
C LYS A 53 7.03 -1.70 9.91
N ASP A 54 7.39 -2.83 9.31
CA ASP A 54 8.78 -3.22 9.16
C ASP A 54 9.54 -2.23 8.28
N PHE A 55 8.93 -1.80 7.18
CA PHE A 55 9.55 -0.83 6.28
C PHE A 55 9.75 0.52 6.95
N ILE A 56 8.78 0.96 7.74
CA ILE A 56 8.91 2.22 8.52
C ILE A 56 10.07 2.09 9.49
N ALA A 57 10.18 0.97 10.19
CA ALA A 57 11.26 0.71 11.14
C ALA A 57 12.63 0.69 10.46
N GLN A 58 12.68 0.30 9.20
CA GLN A 58 13.92 0.28 8.41
C GLN A 58 14.24 1.64 7.77
N GLY A 59 13.40 2.64 7.98
CA GLY A 59 13.61 3.97 7.40
C GLY A 59 13.17 4.11 5.95
N CYS A 60 12.25 3.26 5.49
CA CYS A 60 11.75 3.33 4.13
C CYS A 60 10.94 4.61 3.90
N THR A 61 11.32 5.40 2.89
CA THR A 61 10.69 6.69 2.62
C THR A 61 9.34 6.58 1.91
N LEU A 62 8.97 5.39 1.46
CA LEU A 62 7.66 5.16 0.83
C LEU A 62 6.53 5.11 1.85
N PHE A 63 6.84 5.06 3.12
CA PHE A 63 5.86 4.94 4.18
C PHE A 63 6.10 5.97 5.27
N VAL A 64 5.03 6.35 5.95
CA VAL A 64 5.10 7.24 7.10
C VAL A 64 4.29 6.63 8.24
N ASN A 65 4.64 7.00 9.46
CA ASN A 65 3.87 6.59 10.63
C ASN A 65 2.60 7.45 10.68
N GLU A 66 1.45 6.83 10.49
CA GLU A 66 0.16 7.54 10.42
C GLU A 66 -0.54 7.65 11.77
N GLU A 67 0.03 7.14 12.83
CA GLU A 67 -0.54 7.23 14.17
C GLU A 67 -0.22 8.54 14.85
#